data_4add47be520a29075a0b02ebff3cffd0
#
_entry.id   4add47be520a29075a0b02ebff3cffd0
#
_cell.length_a   1.000
_cell.length_b   1.000
_cell.length_c   1.000
_cell.angle_alpha   90.00
_cell.angle_beta   90.00
_cell.angle_gamma   90.00
#
_symmetry.space_group_name_H-M   'P 1'
#
loop_
_entity.id
_entity.type
_entity.pdbx_description
1 polymer ?
#
loop_
_entity_poly.entity_id
_entity_poly.type
_entity_poly.pdbx_seq_one_letter_code
_entity_poly.pdbx_strand_id
1 'polypeptide(L)'
;MSKAIGLIEFNTTPKGMEAVDAMLKASEVQLVFSSPICPGKYITILAGEVDAVRTAISKGEETGGLFVLDSHVLPNVHPSVIPALTGTGEMGEVRALGAVETICAVSAVQAGDVAAKAANVRLLEIRLARGLGGKGILLLTGDLGSVESSVEACRRRLGTEGGITSVVVIPSPDKALVSTLL
;
A
#
# COMPACT_ATOMS: atom_id res chain seq x y z
N MET A 1 9.73 18.27 2.19
CA MET A 1 10.03 17.64 0.90
C MET A 1 8.89 16.71 0.56
N SER A 2 8.28 16.87 -0.58
CA SER A 2 7.22 16.01 -1.08
C SER A 2 7.85 14.69 -1.53
N LYS A 3 7.66 13.62 -0.77
CA LYS A 3 8.18 12.31 -1.14
C LYS A 3 7.15 11.58 -1.97
N ALA A 4 7.58 11.04 -3.10
CA ALA A 4 6.82 10.09 -3.88
C ALA A 4 7.19 8.66 -3.45
N ILE A 5 6.26 7.72 -3.67
CA ILE A 5 6.57 6.30 -3.69
C ILE A 5 6.24 5.73 -5.06
N GLY A 6 7.09 4.81 -5.50
CA GLY A 6 6.87 3.98 -6.69
C GLY A 6 6.61 2.55 -6.26
N LEU A 7 5.64 1.93 -6.89
CA LEU A 7 5.23 0.56 -6.63
C LEU A 7 5.28 -0.21 -7.95
N ILE A 8 5.80 -1.42 -7.92
CA ILE A 8 5.79 -2.30 -9.09
C ILE A 8 5.67 -3.75 -8.64
N GLU A 9 4.80 -4.50 -9.33
CA GLU A 9 4.49 -5.91 -9.05
C GLU A 9 4.84 -6.77 -10.26
N PHE A 10 5.53 -7.88 -10.00
CA PHE A 10 5.95 -8.83 -11.02
C PHE A 10 5.32 -10.20 -10.78
N ASN A 11 5.07 -10.95 -11.85
CA ASN A 11 4.54 -12.31 -11.77
C ASN A 11 5.59 -13.39 -11.45
N THR A 12 6.88 -13.03 -11.35
CA THR A 12 7.97 -13.94 -10.96
C THR A 12 9.00 -13.25 -10.06
N THR A 13 9.50 -13.97 -9.08
CA THR A 13 10.52 -13.47 -8.14
C THR A 13 11.87 -13.16 -8.82
N PRO A 14 12.48 -14.04 -9.65
CA PRO A 14 13.79 -13.74 -10.22
C PRO A 14 13.78 -12.50 -11.12
N LYS A 15 12.75 -12.33 -11.92
CA LYS A 15 12.62 -11.14 -12.79
C LYS A 15 12.39 -9.87 -11.99
N GLY A 16 11.61 -9.97 -10.91
CA GLY A 16 11.45 -8.87 -9.97
C GLY A 16 12.78 -8.43 -9.35
N MET A 17 13.61 -9.37 -8.90
CA MET A 17 14.93 -9.07 -8.34
C MET A 17 15.86 -8.39 -9.36
N GLU A 18 15.90 -8.87 -10.61
CA GLU A 18 16.66 -8.24 -11.69
C GLU A 18 16.19 -6.80 -11.96
N ALA A 19 14.87 -6.59 -12.02
CA ALA A 19 14.29 -5.27 -12.23
C ALA A 19 14.61 -4.32 -11.08
N VAL A 20 14.56 -4.78 -9.83
CA VAL A 20 14.91 -3.95 -8.64
C VAL A 20 16.36 -3.49 -8.72
N ASP A 21 17.30 -4.36 -9.04
CA ASP A 21 18.71 -3.98 -9.19
C ASP A 21 18.87 -2.90 -10.28
N ALA A 22 18.18 -3.06 -11.41
CA ALA A 22 18.20 -2.07 -12.49
C ALA A 22 17.57 -0.73 -12.07
N MET A 23 16.48 -0.75 -11.32
CA MET A 23 15.79 0.45 -10.79
C MET A 23 16.70 1.23 -9.85
N LEU A 24 17.36 0.55 -8.91
CA LEU A 24 18.26 1.18 -7.93
C LEU A 24 19.52 1.78 -8.59
N LYS A 25 19.96 1.22 -9.72
CA LYS A 25 21.08 1.73 -10.51
C LYS A 25 20.69 2.90 -11.43
N ALA A 26 19.41 3.03 -11.75
CA ALA A 26 18.93 4.03 -12.71
C ALA A 26 18.71 5.43 -12.10
N SER A 27 18.44 5.52 -10.81
CA SER A 27 18.17 6.80 -10.14
C SER A 27 18.37 6.72 -8.64
N GLU A 28 18.48 7.88 -7.99
CA GLU A 28 18.69 8.00 -6.55
C GLU A 28 17.35 7.83 -5.80
N VAL A 29 17.01 6.59 -5.49
CA VAL A 29 15.80 6.19 -4.75
C VAL A 29 16.15 5.30 -3.56
N GLN A 30 15.29 5.33 -2.54
CA GLN A 30 15.40 4.48 -1.37
C GLN A 30 14.51 3.24 -1.54
N LEU A 31 15.06 2.05 -1.34
CA LEU A 31 14.28 0.81 -1.26
C LEU A 31 13.54 0.75 0.08
N VAL A 32 12.21 0.85 0.04
CA VAL A 32 11.34 0.76 1.23
C VAL A 32 10.95 -0.68 1.51
N PHE A 33 10.56 -1.41 0.46
CA PHE A 33 10.11 -2.79 0.58
C PHE A 33 10.40 -3.54 -0.72
N SER A 34 10.87 -4.78 -0.62
CA SER A 34 11.03 -5.68 -1.77
C SER A 34 10.95 -7.12 -1.28
N SER A 35 9.97 -7.89 -1.77
CA SER A 35 9.74 -9.24 -1.23
C SER A 35 8.87 -10.08 -2.17
N PRO A 36 9.05 -11.40 -2.16
CA PRO A 36 8.06 -12.32 -2.69
C PRO A 36 6.73 -12.18 -1.94
N ILE A 37 5.63 -12.21 -2.68
CA ILE A 37 4.27 -12.18 -2.17
C ILE A 37 3.42 -13.29 -2.78
N CYS A 38 2.31 -13.67 -2.12
CA CYS A 38 1.38 -14.68 -2.65
C CYS A 38 0.58 -14.13 -3.86
N PRO A 39 0.23 -15.00 -4.82
CA PRO A 39 0.71 -16.35 -5.07
C PRO A 39 1.91 -16.36 -6.05
N GLY A 40 3.13 -16.38 -5.55
CA GLY A 40 4.34 -16.48 -6.38
C GLY A 40 4.75 -15.22 -7.14
N LYS A 41 4.25 -14.06 -6.73
CA LYS A 41 4.59 -12.74 -7.27
C LYS A 41 5.75 -12.09 -6.51
N TYR A 42 6.22 -10.97 -7.02
CA TYR A 42 7.23 -10.14 -6.36
C TYR A 42 6.80 -8.68 -6.40
N ILE A 43 6.86 -7.98 -5.27
CA ILE A 43 6.52 -6.56 -5.18
C ILE A 43 7.72 -5.75 -4.70
N THR A 44 7.84 -4.55 -5.24
CA THR A 44 8.85 -3.57 -4.83
C THR A 44 8.22 -2.21 -4.61
N ILE A 45 8.64 -1.55 -3.53
CA ILE A 45 8.25 -0.18 -3.19
C ILE A 45 9.51 0.64 -2.99
N LEU A 46 9.61 1.73 -3.74
CA LEU A 46 10.70 2.70 -3.67
C LEU A 46 10.17 4.05 -3.19
N ALA A 47 11.02 4.84 -2.54
CA ALA A 47 10.71 6.21 -2.14
C ALA A 47 11.79 7.18 -2.61
N GLY A 48 11.41 8.43 -2.90
CA GLY A 48 12.35 9.47 -3.34
C GLY A 48 11.64 10.70 -3.86
N GLU A 49 12.40 11.54 -4.56
CA GLU A 49 11.86 12.65 -5.33
C GLU A 49 11.03 12.12 -6.52
N VAL A 50 10.01 12.85 -6.93
CA VAL A 50 9.03 12.38 -7.93
C VAL A 50 9.70 11.92 -9.22
N ASP A 51 10.64 12.70 -9.75
CA ASP A 51 11.31 12.38 -11.01
C ASP A 51 12.26 11.19 -10.90
N ALA A 52 12.96 11.04 -9.76
CA ALA A 52 13.80 9.88 -9.49
C ALA A 52 12.95 8.61 -9.39
N VAL A 53 11.82 8.67 -8.69
CA VAL A 53 10.88 7.53 -8.59
C VAL A 53 10.29 7.16 -9.96
N ARG A 54 9.89 8.14 -10.76
CA ARG A 54 9.41 7.89 -12.14
C ARG A 54 10.46 7.20 -12.99
N THR A 55 11.70 7.68 -12.95
CA THR A 55 12.84 7.10 -13.68
C THR A 55 13.06 5.65 -13.24
N ALA A 56 13.06 5.38 -11.92
CA ALA A 56 13.21 4.03 -11.40
C ALA A 56 12.09 3.10 -11.88
N ILE A 57 10.81 3.51 -11.74
CA ILE A 57 9.66 2.70 -12.15
C ILE A 57 9.70 2.42 -13.65
N SER A 58 9.96 3.42 -14.49
CA SER A 58 10.12 3.22 -15.95
C SER A 58 11.22 2.22 -16.28
N LYS A 59 12.35 2.26 -15.55
CA LYS A 59 13.43 1.26 -15.71
C LYS A 59 13.00 -0.13 -15.27
N GLY A 60 12.20 -0.22 -14.20
CA GLY A 60 11.61 -1.47 -13.74
C GLY A 60 10.65 -2.09 -14.76
N GLU A 61 9.81 -1.27 -15.38
CA GLU A 61 8.90 -1.68 -16.46
C GLU A 61 9.66 -2.18 -17.69
N GLU A 62 10.68 -1.43 -18.13
CA GLU A 62 11.54 -1.82 -19.24
C GLU A 62 12.22 -3.18 -18.98
N THR A 63 12.84 -3.33 -17.80
CA THR A 63 13.57 -4.56 -17.43
C THR A 63 12.64 -5.72 -17.18
N GLY A 64 11.50 -5.50 -16.54
CA GLY A 64 10.48 -6.50 -16.22
C GLY A 64 9.70 -6.98 -17.44
N GLY A 65 9.44 -6.09 -18.41
CA GLY A 65 8.73 -6.41 -19.65
C GLY A 65 7.39 -7.11 -19.40
N LEU A 66 7.18 -8.24 -20.04
CA LEU A 66 5.94 -9.04 -19.90
C LEU A 66 5.70 -9.63 -18.50
N PHE A 67 6.68 -9.55 -17.62
CA PHE A 67 6.55 -10.04 -16.24
C PHE A 67 6.02 -8.97 -15.28
N VAL A 68 5.86 -7.72 -15.71
CA VAL A 68 5.21 -6.66 -14.92
C VAL A 68 3.70 -6.91 -14.92
N LEU A 69 3.12 -6.96 -13.72
CA LEU A 69 1.68 -7.09 -13.53
C LEU A 69 1.01 -5.73 -13.34
N ASP A 70 1.65 -4.86 -12.56
CA ASP A 70 1.12 -3.55 -12.23
C ASP A 70 2.23 -2.63 -11.76
N SER A 71 2.08 -1.32 -12.02
CA SER A 71 3.03 -0.30 -11.57
C SER A 71 2.30 1.02 -11.31
N HIS A 72 2.71 1.73 -10.26
CA HIS A 72 2.18 3.06 -9.92
C HIS A 72 3.24 3.98 -9.34
N VAL A 73 3.08 5.26 -9.59
CA VAL A 73 3.80 6.33 -8.88
C VAL A 73 2.78 7.17 -8.12
N LEU A 74 2.92 7.24 -6.81
CA LEU A 74 2.11 8.07 -5.93
C LEU A 74 2.91 9.30 -5.52
N PRO A 75 2.69 10.46 -6.15
CA PRO A 75 3.33 11.71 -5.73
C PRO A 75 2.68 12.22 -4.45
N ASN A 76 3.45 12.93 -3.63
CA ASN A 76 2.97 13.51 -2.37
C ASN A 76 2.29 12.49 -1.45
N VAL A 77 2.88 11.31 -1.32
CA VAL A 77 2.34 10.26 -0.45
C VAL A 77 2.20 10.77 0.98
N HIS A 78 1.09 10.41 1.63
CA HIS A 78 0.87 10.80 3.03
C HIS A 78 1.93 10.16 3.94
N PRO A 79 2.52 10.92 4.91
CA PRO A 79 3.63 10.43 5.74
C PRO A 79 3.34 9.15 6.52
N SER A 80 2.08 8.86 6.85
CA SER A 80 1.68 7.64 7.57
C SER A 80 1.70 6.36 6.75
N VAL A 81 1.79 6.45 5.42
CA VAL A 81 1.73 5.26 4.53
C VAL A 81 2.94 4.36 4.73
N ILE A 82 4.16 4.91 4.70
CA ILE A 82 5.38 4.12 4.87
C ILE A 82 5.44 3.45 6.25
N PRO A 83 5.17 4.15 7.38
CA PRO A 83 5.09 3.50 8.69
C PRO A 83 4.07 2.36 8.77
N ALA A 84 2.88 2.53 8.17
CA ALA A 84 1.86 1.47 8.14
C ALA A 84 2.26 0.26 7.29
N LEU A 85 3.06 0.46 6.24
CA LEU A 85 3.62 -0.61 5.40
C LEU A 85 4.73 -1.41 6.11
N THR A 86 5.55 -0.72 6.90
CA THR A 86 6.74 -1.30 7.54
C THR A 86 6.50 -1.78 8.96
N GLY A 87 5.29 -1.59 9.49
CA GLY A 87 4.95 -1.94 10.88
C GLY A 87 5.65 -1.05 11.91
N THR A 88 6.05 0.16 11.53
CA THR A 88 6.72 1.14 12.42
C THR A 88 5.79 2.27 12.86
N GLY A 89 4.50 2.18 12.52
CA GLY A 89 3.48 3.14 12.93
C GLY A 89 3.13 3.04 14.42
N GLU A 90 2.64 4.16 14.99
CA GLU A 90 2.15 4.17 16.36
C GLU A 90 0.79 3.45 16.44
N MET A 91 0.68 2.48 17.34
CA MET A 91 -0.53 1.69 17.51
C MET A 91 -1.64 2.50 18.22
N GLY A 92 -1.38 3.09 19.36
CA GLY A 92 -2.30 3.89 20.16
C GLY A 92 -3.68 3.24 20.37
N GLU A 93 -4.64 4.01 20.86
CA GLU A 93 -6.02 3.53 21.09
C GLU A 93 -6.76 3.33 19.74
N VAL A 94 -7.49 2.21 19.64
CA VAL A 94 -8.40 1.92 18.52
C VAL A 94 -9.84 2.22 18.97
N ARG A 95 -10.44 3.31 18.44
CA ARG A 95 -11.81 3.73 18.77
C ARG A 95 -12.82 3.14 17.80
N ALA A 96 -12.82 3.58 16.56
CA ALA A 96 -13.49 2.89 15.48
C ALA A 96 -12.45 2.20 14.60
N LEU A 97 -12.77 1.06 14.02
CA LEU A 97 -11.89 0.30 13.12
C LEU A 97 -12.45 0.31 11.71
N GLY A 98 -11.65 0.78 10.76
CA GLY A 98 -11.91 0.64 9.33
C GLY A 98 -11.02 -0.44 8.74
N ALA A 99 -11.58 -1.29 7.90
CA ALA A 99 -10.83 -2.26 7.11
C ALA A 99 -11.24 -2.17 5.65
N VAL A 100 -10.24 -2.12 4.76
CA VAL A 100 -10.42 -2.09 3.31
C VAL A 100 -9.58 -3.20 2.71
N GLU A 101 -10.23 -4.22 2.14
CA GLU A 101 -9.58 -5.29 1.40
C GLU A 101 -9.56 -4.96 -0.09
N THR A 102 -8.42 -5.14 -0.73
CA THR A 102 -8.19 -4.82 -2.13
C THR A 102 -7.78 -6.06 -2.93
N ILE A 103 -8.04 -6.02 -4.25
CA ILE A 103 -7.77 -7.15 -5.14
C ILE A 103 -6.27 -7.44 -5.30
N CYS A 104 -5.40 -6.44 -5.12
CA CYS A 104 -3.95 -6.58 -5.22
C CYS A 104 -3.23 -5.74 -4.17
N ALA A 105 -1.94 -6.03 -3.97
CA ALA A 105 -1.09 -5.37 -2.99
C ALA A 105 -0.91 -3.87 -3.28
N VAL A 106 -0.75 -3.50 -4.54
CA VAL A 106 -0.58 -2.09 -4.96
C VAL A 106 -1.79 -1.25 -4.58
N SER A 107 -3.01 -1.76 -4.82
CA SER A 107 -4.24 -1.05 -4.46
C SER A 107 -4.40 -0.81 -2.95
N ALA A 108 -3.83 -1.68 -2.08
CA ALA A 108 -3.87 -1.45 -0.64
C ALA A 108 -3.02 -0.23 -0.22
N VAL A 109 -1.89 -0.01 -0.88
CA VAL A 109 -1.05 1.16 -0.63
C VAL A 109 -1.75 2.44 -1.09
N GLN A 110 -2.38 2.39 -2.27
CA GLN A 110 -3.21 3.49 -2.77
C GLN A 110 -4.37 3.80 -1.81
N ALA A 111 -5.05 2.76 -1.28
CA ALA A 111 -6.11 2.93 -0.29
C ALA A 111 -5.61 3.63 0.98
N GLY A 112 -4.41 3.29 1.45
CA GLY A 112 -3.78 3.95 2.59
C GLY A 112 -3.57 5.45 2.37
N ASP A 113 -3.04 5.82 1.21
CA ASP A 113 -2.83 7.24 0.85
C ASP A 113 -4.15 8.00 0.73
N VAL A 114 -5.13 7.41 0.05
CA VAL A 114 -6.48 7.99 -0.09
C VAL A 114 -7.16 8.17 1.26
N ALA A 115 -7.13 7.16 2.12
CA ALA A 115 -7.76 7.19 3.44
C ALA A 115 -7.16 8.28 4.34
N ALA A 116 -5.81 8.34 4.41
CA ALA A 116 -5.10 9.29 5.25
C ALA A 116 -5.25 10.75 4.79
N LYS A 117 -5.49 10.98 3.49
CA LYS A 117 -5.76 12.31 2.93
C LYS A 117 -7.22 12.74 3.05
N ALA A 118 -8.15 11.79 3.22
CA ALA A 118 -9.59 12.06 3.22
C ALA A 118 -10.11 12.57 4.56
N ALA A 119 -9.60 12.08 5.69
CA ALA A 119 -10.03 12.47 7.02
C ALA A 119 -8.92 12.22 8.06
N ASN A 120 -9.15 12.70 9.29
CA ASN A 120 -8.20 12.54 10.40
C ASN A 120 -8.26 11.11 10.95
N VAL A 121 -7.57 10.19 10.29
CA VAL A 121 -7.43 8.80 10.69
C VAL A 121 -5.97 8.42 10.87
N ARG A 122 -5.72 7.42 11.70
CA ARG A 122 -4.42 6.77 11.83
C ARG A 122 -4.44 5.45 11.07
N LEU A 123 -3.49 5.27 10.16
CA LEU A 123 -3.26 3.99 9.51
C LEU A 123 -2.58 3.05 10.52
N LEU A 124 -3.16 1.89 10.74
CA LEU A 124 -2.63 0.86 11.64
C LEU A 124 -1.70 -0.08 10.90
N GLU A 125 -2.14 -0.60 9.75
CA GLU A 125 -1.39 -1.53 8.94
C GLU A 125 -1.79 -1.44 7.47
N ILE A 126 -0.82 -1.60 6.57
CA ILE A 126 -1.01 -1.93 5.16
C ILE A 126 -0.30 -3.26 4.91
N ARG A 127 -1.07 -4.36 4.83
CA ARG A 127 -0.53 -5.70 4.61
C ARG A 127 -0.59 -6.07 3.14
N LEU A 128 0.57 -6.50 2.60
CA LEU A 128 0.74 -6.78 1.18
C LEU A 128 0.73 -8.30 0.94
N ALA A 129 -0.38 -8.84 0.50
CA ALA A 129 -0.57 -10.18 -0.05
C ALA A 129 -0.09 -11.39 0.78
N ARG A 130 0.62 -11.20 1.90
CA ARG A 130 1.05 -12.33 2.75
C ARG A 130 -0.15 -12.97 3.44
N GLY A 131 -0.39 -14.25 3.13
CA GLY A 131 -1.52 -15.00 3.66
C GLY A 131 -2.91 -14.56 3.13
N LEU A 132 -2.94 -13.68 2.10
CA LEU A 132 -4.17 -13.08 1.59
C LEU A 132 -4.48 -13.47 0.13
N GLY A 133 -3.80 -14.48 -0.41
CA GLY A 133 -4.05 -14.94 -1.77
C GLY A 133 -3.80 -13.90 -2.86
N GLY A 134 -2.87 -12.97 -2.63
CA GLY A 134 -2.56 -11.88 -3.58
C GLY A 134 -3.28 -10.56 -3.31
N LYS A 135 -4.27 -10.56 -2.41
CA LYS A 135 -5.00 -9.37 -1.98
C LYS A 135 -4.16 -8.50 -1.05
N GLY A 136 -4.56 -7.24 -0.88
CA GLY A 136 -4.03 -6.37 0.16
C GLY A 136 -5.10 -6.01 1.18
N ILE A 137 -4.68 -5.58 2.38
CA ILE A 137 -5.58 -5.05 3.39
C ILE A 137 -5.02 -3.78 4.00
N LEU A 138 -5.87 -2.79 4.17
CA LEU A 138 -5.63 -1.58 4.94
C LEU A 138 -6.46 -1.65 6.23
N LEU A 139 -5.81 -1.45 7.37
CA LEU A 139 -6.47 -1.21 8.66
C LEU A 139 -6.22 0.22 9.12
N LEU A 140 -7.28 0.88 9.60
CA LEU A 140 -7.20 2.26 10.07
C LEU A 140 -8.12 2.50 11.27
N THR A 141 -7.83 3.54 12.05
CA THR A 141 -8.64 3.93 13.21
C THR A 141 -8.77 5.44 13.33
N GLY A 142 -9.79 5.86 14.03
CA GLY A 142 -10.12 7.27 14.31
C GLY A 142 -11.48 7.41 14.97
N ASP A 143 -12.03 8.64 14.96
CA ASP A 143 -13.44 8.84 15.27
C ASP A 143 -14.31 8.19 14.20
N LEU A 144 -15.48 7.69 14.55
CA LEU A 144 -16.37 6.97 13.65
C LEU A 144 -16.60 7.72 12.34
N GLY A 145 -16.95 9.00 12.38
CA GLY A 145 -17.20 9.80 11.17
C GLY A 145 -15.95 9.97 10.29
N SER A 146 -14.75 10.04 10.87
CA SER A 146 -13.49 10.09 10.13
C SER A 146 -13.19 8.75 9.44
N VAL A 147 -13.42 7.64 10.15
CA VAL A 147 -13.26 6.29 9.59
C VAL A 147 -14.23 6.05 8.43
N GLU A 148 -15.52 6.38 8.62
CA GLU A 148 -16.52 6.27 7.56
C GLU A 148 -16.16 7.09 6.32
N SER A 149 -15.73 8.35 6.53
CA SER A 149 -15.31 9.25 5.44
C SER A 149 -14.10 8.71 4.67
N SER A 150 -13.12 8.16 5.39
CA SER A 150 -11.90 7.58 4.79
C SER A 150 -12.21 6.31 4.00
N VAL A 151 -13.01 5.40 4.54
CA VAL A 151 -13.44 4.16 3.87
C VAL A 151 -14.25 4.48 2.62
N GLU A 152 -15.17 5.45 2.71
CA GLU A 152 -15.98 5.87 1.56
C GLU A 152 -15.13 6.56 0.47
N ALA A 153 -14.11 7.32 0.85
CA ALA A 153 -13.15 7.88 -0.11
C ALA A 153 -12.38 6.77 -0.86
N CYS A 154 -11.96 5.71 -0.16
CA CYS A 154 -11.37 4.54 -0.80
C CYS A 154 -12.33 3.88 -1.78
N ARG A 155 -13.59 3.67 -1.37
CA ARG A 155 -14.63 3.07 -2.22
C ARG A 155 -14.87 3.87 -3.50
N ARG A 156 -14.98 5.19 -3.40
CA ARG A 156 -15.16 6.07 -4.56
C ARG A 156 -13.96 6.07 -5.50
N ARG A 157 -12.74 6.08 -4.95
CA ARG A 157 -11.52 6.24 -5.76
C ARG A 157 -11.07 4.95 -6.42
N LEU A 158 -11.18 3.81 -5.72
CA LEU A 158 -10.64 2.52 -6.16
C LEU A 158 -11.75 1.52 -6.54
N GLY A 159 -12.96 1.70 -6.06
CA GLY A 159 -14.07 0.77 -6.32
C GLY A 159 -14.53 0.79 -7.77
N THR A 160 -14.47 1.94 -8.44
CA THR A 160 -14.84 2.09 -9.87
C THR A 160 -13.92 1.30 -10.81
N GLU A 161 -12.69 1.05 -10.40
CA GLU A 161 -11.68 0.28 -11.14
C GLU A 161 -11.65 -1.20 -10.71
N GLY A 162 -12.60 -1.63 -9.84
CA GLY A 162 -12.63 -2.99 -9.30
C GLY A 162 -11.49 -3.28 -8.31
N GLY A 163 -10.81 -2.26 -7.81
CA GLY A 163 -9.66 -2.40 -6.92
C GLY A 163 -10.00 -2.82 -5.48
N ILE A 164 -11.29 -2.76 -5.08
CA ILE A 164 -11.76 -3.11 -3.73
C ILE A 164 -12.60 -4.37 -3.78
N THR A 165 -12.30 -5.33 -2.89
CA THR A 165 -13.08 -6.55 -2.71
C THR A 165 -14.07 -6.45 -1.56
N SER A 166 -13.71 -5.78 -0.47
CA SER A 166 -14.58 -5.61 0.70
C SER A 166 -14.18 -4.39 1.53
N VAL A 167 -15.14 -3.80 2.20
CA VAL A 167 -14.90 -2.77 3.21
C VAL A 167 -15.81 -2.95 4.41
N VAL A 168 -15.31 -2.64 5.61
CA VAL A 168 -16.11 -2.65 6.83
C VAL A 168 -15.69 -1.50 7.75
N VAL A 169 -16.67 -0.97 8.49
CA VAL A 169 -16.44 -0.05 9.61
C VAL A 169 -17.07 -0.66 10.86
N ILE A 170 -16.28 -0.81 11.92
CA ILE A 170 -16.71 -1.30 13.23
C ILE A 170 -16.65 -0.12 14.21
N PRO A 171 -17.78 0.42 14.65
CA PRO A 171 -17.82 1.64 15.48
C PRO A 171 -17.08 1.52 16.82
N SER A 172 -17.15 0.35 17.46
CA SER A 172 -16.52 0.05 18.75
C SER A 172 -16.02 -1.39 18.74
N PRO A 173 -14.83 -1.64 18.18
CA PRO A 173 -14.32 -3.01 18.07
C PRO A 173 -14.02 -3.60 19.46
N ASP A 174 -14.33 -4.88 19.64
CA ASP A 174 -13.96 -5.59 20.86
C ASP A 174 -12.44 -5.63 21.03
N LYS A 175 -11.98 -5.47 22.28
CA LYS A 175 -10.54 -5.46 22.60
C LYS A 175 -9.85 -6.77 22.23
N ALA A 176 -10.55 -7.91 22.36
CA ALA A 176 -10.00 -9.20 21.98
C ALA A 176 -9.77 -9.28 20.45
N LEU A 177 -10.70 -8.73 19.64
CA LEU A 177 -10.48 -8.62 18.19
C LEU A 177 -9.27 -7.74 17.87
N VAL A 178 -9.20 -6.55 18.46
CA VAL A 178 -8.08 -5.61 18.22
C VAL A 178 -6.75 -6.26 18.54
N SER A 179 -6.63 -6.98 19.65
CA SER A 179 -5.37 -7.66 20.05
C SER A 179 -4.94 -8.81 19.12
N THR A 180 -5.80 -9.30 18.24
CA THR A 180 -5.46 -10.32 17.23
C THR A 180 -5.07 -9.75 15.87
N LEU A 181 -5.41 -8.50 15.62
CA LEU A 181 -5.13 -7.83 14.34
C LEU A 181 -3.78 -7.14 14.35
N LEU A 182 -3.35 -6.74 15.51
CA LEU A 182 -2.18 -5.91 15.78
C LEU A 182 -1.21 -6.63 16.69
#